data_7c4eb7e51e5ec0a7aeb2e9334cfc52a1
#
_entry.id   7c4eb7e51e5ec0a7aeb2e9334cfc52a1
#
_cell.length_a   1.000
_cell.length_b   1.000
_cell.length_c   1.000
_cell.angle_alpha   90.00
_cell.angle_beta   90.00
_cell.angle_gamma   90.00
#
_symmetry.space_group_name_H-M   'P 1'
#
loop_
_entity.id
_entity.type
_entity.pdbx_description
1 polymer ?
#
loop_
_entity_poly.entity_id
_entity_poly.type
_entity_poly.pdbx_seq_one_letter_code
_entity_poly.pdbx_strand_id
1 'polypeptide(L)'
;IKHHQYLLFCPQCLNHKASNYNLGKCECVSNFDRAGPLWTGKLFDSKLIAKMAKNNPFPEEQKFLDLLKGESKKDMVGFYDLHVIGKKYKLEPKKMDLMLKKLKGVRTHFSKNGVKTDKGIKEIIRKIKENKK
;
A
#
# COMPACT_ATOMS: atom_id res chain seq x y z
N ILE A 1 -10.68 -7.38 20.29
CA ILE A 1 -11.01 -8.33 19.20
C ILE A 1 -9.79 -8.47 18.29
N LYS A 2 -9.43 -9.71 18.04
CA LYS A 2 -8.26 -10.04 17.22
C LYS A 2 -8.45 -9.57 15.78
N HIS A 3 -7.42 -8.93 15.21
CA HIS A 3 -7.41 -8.44 13.82
C HIS A 3 -8.38 -7.32 13.52
N HIS A 4 -8.83 -6.60 14.52
CA HIS A 4 -9.61 -5.37 14.32
C HIS A 4 -8.82 -4.19 14.86
N GLN A 5 -8.53 -3.23 13.99
CA GLN A 5 -7.73 -2.07 14.35
C GLN A 5 -8.29 -0.82 13.69
N TYR A 6 -7.84 0.33 14.15
CA TYR A 6 -8.09 1.60 13.47
C TYR A 6 -7.07 1.78 12.36
N LEU A 7 -7.53 2.23 11.20
CA LEU A 7 -6.64 2.70 10.14
C LEU A 7 -6.55 4.21 10.28
N LEU A 8 -5.36 4.69 10.57
CA LEU A 8 -5.09 6.10 10.79
C LEU A 8 -4.35 6.68 9.60
N PHE A 9 -4.86 7.76 9.03
CA PHE A 9 -4.27 8.43 7.89
C PHE A 9 -3.99 9.89 8.25
N CYS A 10 -2.79 10.36 7.93
CA CYS A 10 -2.45 11.77 8.11
C CYS A 10 -2.57 12.51 6.78
N PRO A 11 -3.57 13.40 6.61
CA PRO A 11 -3.69 14.14 5.36
C PRO A 11 -2.57 15.16 5.14
N GLN A 12 -1.84 15.50 6.19
CA GLN A 12 -0.74 16.45 6.08
C GLN A 12 0.53 15.81 5.52
N CYS A 13 0.99 14.70 6.09
CA CYS A 13 2.22 14.05 5.63
C CYS A 13 1.98 12.82 4.75
N LEU A 14 0.72 12.37 4.65
CA LEU A 14 0.28 11.21 3.88
C LEU A 14 0.72 9.87 4.47
N ASN A 15 1.22 9.85 5.70
CA ASN A 15 1.50 8.58 6.37
C ASN A 15 0.21 7.90 6.79
N HIS A 16 0.24 6.56 6.82
CA HIS A 16 -0.86 5.80 7.41
C HIS A 16 -0.31 4.66 8.25
N LYS A 17 -1.11 4.20 9.18
CA LYS A 17 -0.78 3.03 9.98
C LYS A 17 -2.03 2.40 10.58
N ALA A 18 -1.94 1.11 10.90
CA ALA A 18 -2.96 0.43 11.67
C ALA A 18 -2.58 0.49 13.14
N SER A 19 -3.55 0.70 14.01
CA SER A 19 -3.32 0.82 15.45
C SER A 19 -4.48 0.21 16.24
N ASN A 20 -4.16 -0.43 17.36
CA ASN A 20 -5.17 -0.89 18.30
C ASN A 20 -5.86 0.26 19.00
N TYR A 21 -5.26 1.44 18.96
CA TYR A 21 -5.74 2.62 19.67
C TYR A 21 -6.12 3.72 18.69
N ASN A 22 -7.13 4.48 19.07
CA ASN A 22 -7.54 5.66 18.33
C ASN A 22 -6.60 6.83 18.69
N LEU A 23 -5.46 6.89 18.02
CA LEU A 23 -4.49 7.96 18.23
C LEU A 23 -4.99 9.24 17.54
N GLY A 24 -4.83 10.38 18.21
CA GLY A 24 -5.29 11.66 17.66
C GLY A 24 -4.26 12.34 16.77
N LYS A 25 -2.98 12.15 17.07
CA LYS A 25 -1.89 12.91 16.44
C LYS A 25 -0.90 12.01 15.72
N CYS A 26 -0.51 12.43 14.53
CA CYS A 26 0.60 11.86 13.76
C CYS A 26 1.94 12.35 14.33
N GLU A 27 3.02 11.67 13.99
CA GLU A 27 4.38 12.11 14.36
C GLU A 27 4.69 13.50 13.80
N CYS A 28 4.07 13.90 12.68
CA CYS A 28 4.24 15.25 12.13
C CYS A 28 3.40 16.31 12.87
N VAL A 29 2.77 15.93 13.98
CA VAL A 29 1.97 16.79 14.88
C VAL A 29 0.58 17.14 14.34
N SER A 30 0.25 16.73 13.12
CA SER A 30 -1.09 16.95 12.56
C SER A 30 -2.08 15.89 13.04
N ASN A 31 -3.36 16.19 12.93
CA ASN A 31 -4.40 15.25 13.34
C ASN A 31 -4.54 14.12 12.32
N PHE A 32 -4.77 12.92 12.83
CA PHE A 32 -5.12 11.77 11.99
C PHE A 32 -6.62 11.84 11.60
N ASP A 33 -6.88 11.46 10.37
CA ASP A 33 -8.19 10.93 9.98
C ASP A 33 -8.20 9.45 10.30
N ARG A 34 -9.36 8.94 10.70
CA ARG A 34 -9.44 7.54 11.11
C ARG A 34 -10.57 6.81 10.42
N ALA A 35 -10.37 5.53 10.24
CA ALA A 35 -11.40 4.59 9.86
C ALA A 35 -11.36 3.42 10.82
N GLY A 36 -12.49 2.86 11.14
CA GLY A 36 -12.52 1.66 11.95
C GLY A 36 -13.31 1.79 13.23
N PRO A 37 -13.25 0.71 14.03
CA PRO A 37 -12.35 -0.44 13.85
C PRO A 37 -12.63 -1.22 12.57
N LEU A 38 -11.58 -1.59 11.86
CA LEU A 38 -11.65 -2.35 10.62
C LEU A 38 -10.99 -3.72 10.79
N TRP A 39 -11.39 -4.66 9.97
CA TRP A 39 -10.65 -5.92 9.85
C TRP A 39 -9.28 -5.64 9.24
N THR A 40 -8.21 -6.02 9.96
CA THR A 40 -6.83 -5.86 9.50
C THR A 40 -6.08 -7.20 9.44
N GLY A 41 -6.82 -8.31 9.49
CA GLY A 41 -6.26 -9.62 9.24
C GLY A 41 -6.07 -9.87 7.74
N LYS A 42 -5.90 -11.11 7.38
CA LYS A 42 -5.70 -11.48 5.97
C LYS A 42 -6.88 -11.05 5.12
N LEU A 43 -6.57 -10.37 4.01
CA LEU A 43 -7.55 -9.92 3.03
C LEU A 43 -7.60 -10.85 1.82
N PHE A 44 -6.55 -11.63 1.59
CA PHE A 44 -6.40 -12.48 0.43
C PHE A 44 -6.17 -13.93 0.83
N ASP A 45 -6.73 -14.83 0.05
CA ASP A 45 -6.36 -16.24 0.06
C ASP A 45 -5.38 -16.47 -1.09
N SER A 46 -4.08 -16.40 -0.80
CA SER A 46 -3.04 -16.44 -1.82
C SER A 46 -3.04 -17.75 -2.61
N LYS A 47 -3.38 -18.86 -1.96
CA LYS A 47 -3.46 -20.16 -2.64
C LYS A 47 -4.60 -20.21 -3.63
N LEU A 48 -5.76 -19.70 -3.23
CA LEU A 48 -6.92 -19.64 -4.10
C LEU A 48 -6.67 -18.71 -5.29
N ILE A 49 -6.08 -17.55 -5.04
CA ILE A 49 -5.77 -16.58 -6.11
C ILE A 49 -4.79 -17.19 -7.11
N ALA A 50 -3.75 -17.87 -6.65
CA ALA A 50 -2.79 -18.54 -7.51
C ALA A 50 -3.47 -19.60 -8.39
N LYS A 51 -4.39 -20.35 -7.82
CA LYS A 51 -5.18 -21.36 -8.52
C LYS A 51 -6.07 -20.74 -9.59
N MET A 52 -6.73 -19.64 -9.25
CA MET A 52 -7.59 -18.91 -10.19
C MET A 52 -6.77 -18.35 -11.35
N ALA A 53 -5.60 -17.78 -11.07
CA ALA A 53 -4.73 -17.24 -12.12
C ALA A 53 -4.21 -18.34 -13.06
N LYS A 54 -3.86 -19.49 -12.49
CA LYS A 54 -3.33 -20.63 -13.27
C LYS A 54 -4.39 -21.26 -14.17
N ASN A 55 -5.63 -21.37 -13.69
CA ASN A 55 -6.71 -22.10 -14.36
C ASN A 55 -7.74 -21.17 -14.98
N ASN A 56 -7.40 -19.92 -15.20
CA ASN A 56 -8.33 -18.91 -15.71
C ASN A 56 -8.75 -19.20 -17.15
N PRO A 57 -10.05 -19.43 -17.42
CA PRO A 57 -10.53 -19.62 -18.78
C PRO A 57 -10.82 -18.32 -19.55
N PHE A 58 -10.65 -17.16 -18.89
CA PHE A 58 -10.97 -15.85 -19.47
C PHE A 58 -9.67 -15.05 -19.67
N PRO A 59 -9.09 -15.08 -20.89
CA PRO A 59 -7.80 -14.39 -21.14
C PRO A 59 -7.81 -12.90 -20.77
N GLU A 60 -8.94 -12.22 -20.91
CA GLU A 60 -9.10 -10.80 -20.61
C GLU A 60 -8.93 -10.49 -19.10
N GLU A 61 -9.15 -11.49 -18.24
CA GLU A 61 -9.01 -11.31 -16.79
C GLU A 61 -7.63 -11.69 -16.25
N GLN A 62 -6.77 -12.23 -17.10
CA GLN A 62 -5.46 -12.75 -16.65
C GLN A 62 -4.60 -11.68 -16.00
N LYS A 63 -4.58 -10.48 -16.57
CA LYS A 63 -3.80 -9.37 -16.07
C LYS A 63 -4.22 -8.98 -14.65
N PHE A 64 -5.53 -8.94 -14.41
CA PHE A 64 -6.09 -8.62 -13.10
C PHE A 64 -5.77 -9.71 -12.08
N LEU A 65 -5.91 -10.97 -12.45
CA LEU A 65 -5.61 -12.09 -11.55
C LEU A 65 -4.12 -12.14 -11.21
N ASP A 66 -3.24 -11.86 -12.17
CA ASP A 66 -1.82 -11.80 -11.92
C ASP A 66 -1.46 -10.64 -10.97
N LEU A 67 -2.16 -9.51 -11.10
CA LEU A 67 -2.01 -8.38 -10.21
C LEU A 67 -2.41 -8.76 -8.77
N LEU A 68 -3.56 -9.40 -8.60
CA LEU A 68 -4.01 -9.85 -7.29
C LEU A 68 -3.05 -10.88 -6.67
N LYS A 69 -2.51 -11.76 -7.51
CA LYS A 69 -1.53 -12.76 -7.06
C LYS A 69 -0.29 -12.08 -6.49
N GLY A 70 0.21 -11.05 -7.15
CA GLY A 70 1.33 -10.26 -6.66
C GLY A 70 0.98 -9.50 -5.38
N GLU A 71 -0.19 -8.88 -5.36
CA GLU A 71 -0.66 -8.11 -4.20
C GLU A 71 -0.81 -8.98 -2.95
N SER A 72 -1.26 -10.23 -3.12
CA SER A 72 -1.46 -11.15 -1.99
C SER A 72 -0.17 -11.51 -1.25
N LYS A 73 0.97 -11.24 -1.83
CA LYS A 73 2.28 -11.47 -1.19
C LYS A 73 2.56 -10.47 -0.08
N LYS A 74 1.88 -9.33 -0.09
CA LYS A 74 2.00 -8.31 0.95
C LYS A 74 0.59 -7.94 1.41
N ASP A 75 -0.01 -8.86 2.15
CA ASP A 75 -1.39 -8.78 2.58
C ASP A 75 -1.51 -7.86 3.79
N MET A 76 -1.66 -6.57 3.50
CA MET A 76 -1.77 -5.54 4.52
C MET A 76 -2.82 -4.52 4.12
N VAL A 77 -3.35 -3.81 5.11
CA VAL A 77 -4.36 -2.78 4.91
C VAL A 77 -3.67 -1.46 4.55
N GLY A 78 -4.21 -0.80 3.54
CA GLY A 78 -3.72 0.51 3.11
C GLY A 78 -2.63 0.41 2.06
N PHE A 79 -2.45 1.50 1.35
CA PHE A 79 -1.39 1.61 0.33
C PHE A 79 -0.99 3.08 0.21
N TYR A 80 0.16 3.30 -0.42
CA TYR A 80 0.63 4.66 -0.71
C TYR A 80 0.50 4.93 -2.20
N ASP A 81 -0.08 6.07 -2.55
CA ASP A 81 -0.16 6.51 -3.94
C ASP A 81 1.06 7.38 -4.24
N LEU A 82 1.98 6.86 -5.05
CA LEU A 82 3.23 7.55 -5.36
C LEU A 82 3.02 8.85 -6.11
N HIS A 83 1.95 8.94 -6.93
CA HIS A 83 1.63 10.17 -7.66
C HIS A 83 1.18 11.27 -6.69
N VAL A 84 0.33 10.92 -5.74
CA VAL A 84 -0.14 11.86 -4.71
C VAL A 84 1.02 12.33 -3.84
N ILE A 85 1.90 11.41 -3.44
CA ILE A 85 3.09 11.75 -2.66
C ILE A 85 4.01 12.68 -3.47
N GLY A 86 4.21 12.38 -4.74
CA GLY A 86 5.02 13.21 -5.62
C GLY A 86 4.50 14.63 -5.71
N LYS A 87 3.19 14.79 -5.87
CA LYS A 87 2.55 16.11 -5.90
C LYS A 87 2.72 16.86 -4.58
N LYS A 88 2.46 16.19 -3.47
CA LYS A 88 2.52 16.80 -2.13
C LYS A 88 3.91 17.31 -1.81
N TYR A 89 4.93 16.52 -2.10
CA TYR A 89 6.30 16.81 -1.74
C TYR A 89 7.14 17.38 -2.88
N LYS A 90 6.49 17.65 -4.02
CA LYS A 90 7.15 18.19 -5.22
C LYS A 90 8.32 17.31 -5.67
N LEU A 91 8.06 16.01 -5.71
CA LEU A 91 9.00 14.99 -6.13
C LEU A 91 8.48 14.27 -7.35
N GLU A 92 9.38 13.78 -8.18
CA GLU A 92 9.02 13.00 -9.35
C GLU A 92 9.34 11.51 -9.08
N PRO A 93 8.31 10.68 -8.85
CA PRO A 93 8.54 9.26 -8.62
C PRO A 93 9.17 8.60 -9.84
N LYS A 94 10.04 7.64 -9.59
CA LYS A 94 10.65 6.85 -10.63
C LYS A 94 9.65 5.82 -11.16
N LYS A 95 10.08 5.07 -12.19
CA LYS A 95 9.24 4.00 -12.75
C LYS A 95 8.77 3.06 -11.64
N MET A 96 7.52 2.59 -11.78
CA MET A 96 6.91 1.74 -10.76
C MET A 96 7.77 0.53 -10.40
N ASP A 97 8.31 -0.17 -11.38
CA ASP A 97 9.12 -1.37 -11.13
C ASP A 97 10.33 -1.07 -10.25
N LEU A 98 10.97 0.08 -10.47
CA LEU A 98 12.11 0.49 -9.66
C LEU A 98 11.67 0.85 -8.24
N MET A 99 10.54 1.55 -8.11
CA MET A 99 10.01 1.92 -6.80
C MET A 99 9.61 0.68 -5.98
N LEU A 100 8.97 -0.30 -6.62
CA LEU A 100 8.62 -1.55 -5.94
C LEU A 100 9.85 -2.26 -5.40
N LYS A 101 10.93 -2.27 -6.17
CA LYS A 101 12.20 -2.86 -5.76
C LYS A 101 12.80 -2.12 -4.57
N LYS A 102 12.86 -0.80 -4.65
CA LYS A 102 13.42 0.05 -3.58
C LYS A 102 12.62 -0.04 -2.29
N LEU A 103 11.31 -0.13 -2.38
CA LEU A 103 10.41 -0.16 -1.22
C LEU A 103 10.11 -1.58 -0.75
N LYS A 104 10.58 -2.59 -1.46
CA LYS A 104 10.21 -4.00 -1.22
C LYS A 104 8.70 -4.14 -1.13
N GLY A 105 8.01 -3.50 -2.06
CA GLY A 105 6.56 -3.43 -2.09
C GLY A 105 5.96 -4.19 -3.25
N VAL A 106 4.65 -4.18 -3.31
CA VAL A 106 3.87 -4.79 -4.39
C VAL A 106 2.84 -3.79 -4.91
N ARG A 107 2.42 -4.00 -6.16
CA ARG A 107 1.33 -3.21 -6.75
C ARG A 107 0.02 -3.57 -6.06
N THR A 108 -0.91 -2.65 -6.09
CA THR A 108 -2.27 -2.89 -5.60
C THR A 108 -3.27 -2.69 -6.72
N HIS A 109 -4.38 -3.42 -6.64
CA HIS A 109 -5.47 -3.27 -7.62
C HIS A 109 -6.31 -2.02 -7.39
N PHE A 110 -6.09 -1.33 -6.27
CA PHE A 110 -6.86 -0.12 -5.94
C PHE A 110 -6.41 1.11 -6.73
N SER A 111 -5.17 1.14 -7.17
CA SER A 111 -4.62 2.29 -7.89
C SER A 111 -3.42 1.88 -8.75
N LYS A 112 -3.32 2.44 -9.95
CA LYS A 112 -2.16 2.25 -10.84
C LYS A 112 -0.87 2.74 -10.20
N ASN A 113 -0.97 3.76 -9.35
CA ASN A 113 0.17 4.41 -8.71
C ASN A 113 0.34 3.97 -7.27
N GLY A 114 -0.45 2.98 -6.84
CA GLY A 114 -0.46 2.50 -5.47
C GLY A 114 0.59 1.44 -5.21
N VAL A 115 1.20 1.51 -4.04
CA VAL A 115 2.18 0.54 -3.57
C VAL A 115 1.83 0.14 -2.16
N LYS A 116 1.81 -1.17 -1.92
CA LYS A 116 1.74 -1.72 -0.56
C LYS A 116 3.16 -2.02 -0.11
N THR A 117 3.55 -1.42 1.00
CA THR A 117 4.88 -1.61 1.58
C THR A 117 4.79 -1.41 3.09
N ASP A 118 5.68 -2.05 3.82
CA ASP A 118 5.80 -1.85 5.26
C ASP A 118 6.63 -0.61 5.64
N LYS A 119 7.17 0.10 4.65
CA LYS A 119 7.89 1.34 4.86
C LYS A 119 6.92 2.48 5.18
N GLY A 120 7.34 3.41 6.04
CA GLY A 120 6.57 4.61 6.31
C GLY A 120 6.86 5.73 5.31
N ILE A 121 6.11 6.82 5.44
CA ILE A 121 6.20 7.93 4.48
C ILE A 121 7.59 8.53 4.39
N LYS A 122 8.31 8.64 5.49
CA LYS A 122 9.67 9.20 5.51
C LYS A 122 10.63 8.37 4.65
N GLU A 123 10.53 7.05 4.77
CA GLU A 123 11.36 6.13 4.00
C GLU A 123 11.00 6.17 2.52
N ILE A 124 9.71 6.25 2.21
CA ILE A 124 9.23 6.35 0.84
C ILE A 124 9.78 7.59 0.17
N ILE A 125 9.69 8.75 0.86
CA ILE A 125 10.22 10.02 0.35
C ILE A 125 11.73 9.89 0.10
N ARG A 126 12.45 9.31 1.05
CA ARG A 126 13.89 9.09 0.92
C ARG A 126 14.22 8.26 -0.32
N LYS A 127 13.47 7.19 -0.54
CA LYS A 127 13.68 6.30 -1.70
C LYS A 127 13.37 6.99 -3.02
N ILE A 128 12.35 7.86 -3.06
CA ILE A 128 12.05 8.64 -4.25
C ILE A 128 13.20 9.58 -4.59
N LYS A 129 13.81 10.18 -3.56
CA LYS A 129 14.91 11.14 -3.74
C LYS A 129 16.23 10.48 -4.14
N GLU A 130 16.40 9.18 -3.92
CA GLU A 130 17.62 8.48 -4.29
C GLU A 130 17.87 8.52 -5.79
N ASN A 131 19.09 8.90 -6.19
CA ASN A 131 19.48 8.94 -7.59
C ASN A 131 19.98 7.59 -8.13
N LYS A 132 20.18 6.63 -7.27
CA LYS A 132 20.67 5.29 -7.65
C LYS A 132 19.56 4.42 -8.22
N LYS A 133 19.90 3.72 -9.25
CA LYS A 133 19.04 2.71 -9.87
C LYS A 133 18.94 1.43 -9.02
#